data_dd1bae8b8a213f88e3947476c1ccfa21
#
_entry.id   dd1bae8b8a213f88e3947476c1ccfa21
#
_cell.length_a   1.000
_cell.length_b   1.000
_cell.length_c   1.000
_cell.angle_alpha   90.00
_cell.angle_beta   90.00
_cell.angle_gamma   90.00
#
_symmetry.space_group_name_H-M   'P 1'
#
loop_
_entity.id
_entity.type
_entity.pdbx_description
1 polymer ?
#
loop_
_entity_poly.entity_id
_entity_poly.type
_entity_poly.pdbx_seq_one_letter_code
_entity_poly.pdbx_strand_id
1 'polypeptide(L)'
;MTFHKLTMVLAGLALATVSASGAFATDTKLGVVAKIGGIPWFNAMEAGIEERAKELGVEAYMIGPTSADAALQVRAIEDLIARGVTAIGVVPNDAEALEPVLAKARSKGIKVITHESPAQKNVDWNFEMTSAKEFGEAHAELLAEMSGGRGEYAVFVGSLTVPLHNAWADSAIAHLKKNYS
;
A
#
# COMPACT_ATOMS: atom_id res chain seq x y z
N MET A 1 -50.13 5.25 -68.38
CA MET A 1 -50.21 5.52 -66.89
C MET A 1 -49.52 4.37 -66.16
N THR A 2 -48.24 4.58 -65.78
CA THR A 2 -47.38 3.55 -65.23
C THR A 2 -47.06 3.95 -63.82
N PHE A 3 -47.55 3.19 -62.84
CA PHE A 3 -47.28 3.41 -61.40
C PHE A 3 -45.93 2.81 -61.02
N HIS A 4 -44.99 3.66 -60.60
CA HIS A 4 -43.73 3.21 -60.01
C HIS A 4 -43.92 2.87 -58.52
N LYS A 5 -43.63 1.62 -58.18
CA LYS A 5 -43.59 1.17 -56.81
C LYS A 5 -42.23 1.54 -56.20
N LEU A 6 -42.30 2.42 -55.20
CA LEU A 6 -41.14 2.85 -54.41
C LEU A 6 -40.95 1.83 -53.25
N THR A 7 -39.91 1.02 -53.35
CA THR A 7 -39.54 0.06 -52.29
C THR A 7 -38.61 0.78 -51.29
N MET A 8 -39.14 1.04 -50.09
CA MET A 8 -38.33 1.51 -48.96
C MET A 8 -37.52 0.35 -48.36
N VAL A 9 -36.19 0.44 -48.44
CA VAL A 9 -35.28 -0.43 -47.72
C VAL A 9 -34.98 0.25 -46.38
N LEU A 10 -35.53 -0.29 -45.26
CA LEU A 10 -35.12 0.07 -43.92
C LEU A 10 -33.79 -0.62 -43.60
N ALA A 11 -32.70 0.13 -43.63
CA ALA A 11 -31.41 -0.32 -43.10
C ALA A 11 -31.46 -0.19 -41.58
N GLY A 12 -31.62 -1.31 -40.86
CA GLY A 12 -31.52 -1.38 -39.40
C GLY A 12 -30.07 -1.22 -38.97
N LEU A 13 -29.77 -0.06 -38.38
CA LEU A 13 -28.47 0.19 -37.72
C LEU A 13 -28.44 -0.49 -36.36
N ALA A 14 -27.87 -1.68 -36.28
CA ALA A 14 -27.63 -2.36 -35.02
C ALA A 14 -26.49 -1.63 -34.28
N LEU A 15 -26.83 -0.81 -33.26
CA LEU A 15 -25.86 -0.27 -32.33
C LEU A 15 -25.34 -1.45 -31.46
N ALA A 16 -24.17 -1.95 -31.82
CA ALA A 16 -23.40 -2.82 -30.93
C ALA A 16 -22.86 -1.97 -29.76
N THR A 17 -23.54 -1.99 -28.63
CA THR A 17 -22.98 -1.50 -27.37
C THR A 17 -21.83 -2.39 -26.96
N VAL A 18 -20.60 -1.99 -27.30
CA VAL A 18 -19.41 -2.61 -26.75
C VAL A 18 -19.36 -2.21 -25.28
N SER A 19 -19.87 -3.08 -24.40
CA SER A 19 -19.58 -3.02 -22.98
C SER A 19 -18.09 -3.24 -22.82
N ALA A 20 -17.33 -2.16 -22.68
CA ALA A 20 -15.95 -2.20 -22.23
C ALA A 20 -15.95 -2.57 -20.74
N SER A 21 -16.25 -3.85 -20.46
CA SER A 21 -15.84 -4.46 -19.22
C SER A 21 -14.32 -4.40 -19.23
N GLY A 22 -13.73 -3.53 -18.39
CA GLY A 22 -12.29 -3.46 -18.23
C GLY A 22 -11.81 -4.84 -17.80
N ALA A 23 -11.33 -5.63 -18.74
CA ALA A 23 -10.57 -6.82 -18.48
C ALA A 23 -9.27 -6.35 -17.81
N PHE A 24 -9.28 -6.20 -16.49
CA PHE A 24 -8.06 -6.23 -15.73
C PHE A 24 -7.45 -7.59 -16.05
N ALA A 25 -6.23 -7.56 -16.59
CA ALA A 25 -5.58 -8.75 -17.09
C ALA A 25 -5.62 -9.84 -16.01
N THR A 26 -6.10 -11.02 -16.38
CA THR A 26 -6.16 -12.24 -15.57
C THR A 26 -4.78 -12.69 -15.06
N ASP A 27 -3.72 -11.98 -15.42
CA ASP A 27 -2.33 -12.25 -15.06
C ASP A 27 -1.77 -11.34 -13.95
N THR A 28 -2.61 -10.50 -13.32
CA THR A 28 -2.15 -9.64 -12.21
C THR A 28 -1.91 -10.48 -10.96
N LYS A 29 -0.64 -10.49 -10.50
CA LYS A 29 -0.21 -11.20 -9.29
C LYS A 29 0.47 -10.21 -8.37
N LEU A 30 -0.13 -9.95 -7.21
CA LEU A 30 0.39 -9.08 -6.17
C LEU A 30 0.88 -9.90 -4.97
N GLY A 31 2.16 -9.80 -4.65
CA GLY A 31 2.69 -10.27 -3.38
C GLY A 31 2.92 -9.10 -2.42
N VAL A 32 2.39 -9.16 -1.21
CA VAL A 32 2.59 -8.12 -0.19
C VAL A 32 3.47 -8.65 0.93
N VAL A 33 4.52 -7.92 1.29
CA VAL A 33 5.43 -8.26 2.39
C VAL A 33 5.17 -7.34 3.57
N ALA A 34 4.60 -7.89 4.65
CA ALA A 34 4.37 -7.18 5.90
C ALA A 34 5.67 -7.01 6.70
N LYS A 35 5.67 -6.16 7.73
CA LYS A 35 6.80 -6.02 8.67
C LYS A 35 7.06 -7.31 9.45
N ILE A 36 5.98 -7.94 9.89
CA ILE A 36 5.98 -9.20 10.66
C ILE A 36 4.64 -9.88 10.45
N GLY A 37 4.61 -11.20 10.40
CA GLY A 37 3.38 -11.98 10.31
C GLY A 37 2.73 -12.23 11.65
N GLY A 38 1.43 -12.56 11.63
CA GLY A 38 0.70 -13.08 12.79
C GLY A 38 0.29 -12.05 13.84
N ILE A 39 0.46 -10.75 13.61
CA ILE A 39 -0.06 -9.72 14.50
C ILE A 39 -1.40 -9.17 14.00
N PRO A 40 -2.32 -8.75 14.90
CA PRO A 40 -3.68 -8.35 14.53
C PRO A 40 -3.76 -7.28 13.45
N TRP A 41 -2.85 -6.31 13.47
CA TRP A 41 -2.78 -5.24 12.46
C TRP A 41 -2.59 -5.79 11.04
N PHE A 42 -1.59 -6.67 10.86
CA PHE A 42 -1.32 -7.24 9.54
C PHE A 42 -2.30 -8.35 9.16
N ASN A 43 -2.90 -9.05 10.13
CA ASN A 43 -3.99 -10.00 9.83
C ASN A 43 -5.21 -9.27 9.25
N ALA A 44 -5.54 -8.07 9.75
CA ALA A 44 -6.60 -7.24 9.17
C ALA A 44 -6.25 -6.75 7.75
N MET A 45 -4.98 -6.38 7.53
CA MET A 45 -4.49 -6.01 6.19
C MET A 45 -4.60 -7.20 5.22
N GLU A 46 -4.20 -8.39 5.64
CA GLU A 46 -4.29 -9.63 4.84
C GLU A 46 -5.73 -9.92 4.41
N ALA A 47 -6.67 -9.87 5.36
CA ALA A 47 -8.10 -10.06 5.06
C ALA A 47 -8.61 -9.05 4.03
N GLY A 48 -8.22 -7.77 4.14
CA GLY A 48 -8.57 -6.74 3.16
C GLY A 48 -7.96 -6.98 1.78
N ILE A 49 -6.73 -7.47 1.71
CA ILE A 49 -6.06 -7.85 0.45
C ILE A 49 -6.81 -9.00 -0.22
N GLU A 50 -7.17 -10.06 0.52
CA GLU A 50 -7.88 -11.22 0.00
C GLU A 50 -9.29 -10.86 -0.50
N GLU A 51 -10.03 -10.06 0.27
CA GLU A 51 -11.36 -9.59 -0.11
C GLU A 51 -11.30 -8.80 -1.42
N ARG A 52 -10.38 -7.83 -1.49
CA ARG A 52 -10.25 -6.98 -2.67
C ARG A 52 -9.72 -7.72 -3.90
N ALA A 53 -8.81 -8.67 -3.70
CA ALA A 53 -8.32 -9.53 -4.77
C ALA A 53 -9.46 -10.35 -5.41
N LYS A 54 -10.34 -10.91 -4.58
CA LYS A 54 -11.52 -11.65 -5.04
C LYS A 54 -12.50 -10.78 -5.83
N GLU A 55 -12.76 -9.54 -5.35
CA GLU A 55 -13.62 -8.60 -6.06
C GLU A 55 -13.07 -8.19 -7.42
N LEU A 56 -11.76 -8.00 -7.50
CA LEU A 56 -11.08 -7.59 -8.73
C LEU A 56 -10.75 -8.76 -9.68
N GLY A 57 -10.91 -10.00 -9.24
CA GLY A 57 -10.53 -11.18 -10.02
C GLY A 57 -9.03 -11.31 -10.27
N VAL A 58 -8.20 -10.86 -9.31
CA VAL A 58 -6.73 -10.91 -9.37
C VAL A 58 -6.17 -11.85 -8.30
N GLU A 59 -4.95 -12.33 -8.51
CA GLU A 59 -4.21 -13.08 -7.49
C GLU A 59 -3.48 -12.09 -6.58
N ALA A 60 -3.80 -12.08 -5.28
CA ALA A 60 -3.06 -11.30 -4.30
C ALA A 60 -2.96 -12.06 -2.97
N TYR A 61 -1.82 -11.94 -2.30
CA TYR A 61 -1.57 -12.59 -1.01
C TYR A 61 -0.53 -11.83 -0.21
N MET A 62 -0.51 -12.04 1.11
CA MET A 62 0.46 -11.43 2.00
C MET A 62 1.45 -12.46 2.55
N ILE A 63 2.70 -12.04 2.75
CA ILE A 63 3.76 -12.79 3.41
C ILE A 63 4.22 -11.95 4.61
N GLY A 64 4.21 -12.55 5.80
CA GLY A 64 4.77 -11.93 7.00
C GLY A 64 6.02 -12.67 7.44
N PRO A 65 7.19 -12.01 7.54
CA PRO A 65 8.36 -12.60 8.18
C PRO A 65 8.06 -13.01 9.64
N THR A 66 8.82 -13.99 10.16
CA THR A 66 8.65 -14.47 11.53
C THR A 66 9.17 -13.49 12.60
N SER A 67 9.92 -12.50 12.19
CA SER A 67 10.41 -11.38 13.01
C SER A 67 10.49 -10.10 12.18
N ALA A 68 10.48 -8.96 12.85
CA ALA A 68 10.67 -7.65 12.23
C ALA A 68 12.15 -7.46 11.84
N ASP A 69 12.55 -8.02 10.70
CA ASP A 69 13.91 -8.06 10.19
C ASP A 69 13.93 -7.72 8.69
N ALA A 70 14.66 -6.69 8.31
CA ALA A 70 14.77 -6.24 6.93
C ALA A 70 15.42 -7.31 6.01
N ALA A 71 16.36 -8.12 6.52
CA ALA A 71 16.98 -9.19 5.73
C ALA A 71 15.97 -10.29 5.38
N LEU A 72 15.03 -10.59 6.26
CA LEU A 72 13.92 -11.50 5.96
C LEU A 72 12.97 -10.91 4.92
N GLN A 73 12.72 -9.60 4.96
CA GLN A 73 11.92 -8.94 3.94
C GLN A 73 12.62 -8.94 2.57
N VAL A 74 13.93 -8.70 2.52
CA VAL A 74 14.71 -8.81 1.28
C VAL A 74 14.54 -10.19 0.66
N ARG A 75 14.67 -11.28 1.44
CA ARG A 75 14.48 -12.66 0.95
C ARG A 75 13.04 -12.89 0.45
N ALA A 76 12.04 -12.43 1.19
CA ALA A 76 10.66 -12.56 0.77
C ALA A 76 10.38 -11.82 -0.56
N ILE A 77 10.96 -10.62 -0.75
CA ILE A 77 10.85 -9.87 -2.01
C ILE A 77 11.58 -10.61 -3.15
N GLU A 78 12.75 -11.18 -2.89
CA GLU A 78 13.47 -11.97 -3.89
C GLU A 78 12.69 -13.22 -4.32
N ASP A 79 12.02 -13.89 -3.38
CA ASP A 79 11.12 -15.01 -3.67
C ASP A 79 9.93 -14.59 -4.54
N LEU A 80 9.32 -13.43 -4.26
CA LEU A 80 8.25 -12.87 -5.09
C LEU A 80 8.73 -12.56 -6.51
N ILE A 81 9.91 -11.96 -6.65
CA ILE A 81 10.53 -11.72 -7.94
C ILE A 81 10.75 -13.05 -8.70
N ALA A 82 11.23 -14.07 -8.03
CA ALA A 82 11.47 -15.40 -8.63
C ALA A 82 10.16 -16.09 -9.04
N ARG A 83 9.06 -15.87 -8.30
CA ARG A 83 7.71 -16.37 -8.63
C ARG A 83 7.04 -15.62 -9.78
N GLY A 84 7.65 -14.54 -10.28
CA GLY A 84 7.14 -13.79 -11.42
C GLY A 84 5.87 -13.00 -11.10
N VAL A 85 5.77 -12.42 -9.89
CA VAL A 85 4.67 -11.50 -9.57
C VAL A 85 4.75 -10.24 -10.45
N THR A 86 3.62 -9.63 -10.72
CA THR A 86 3.54 -8.39 -11.52
C THR A 86 3.61 -7.14 -10.67
N ALA A 87 3.30 -7.27 -9.36
CA ALA A 87 3.39 -6.18 -8.39
C ALA A 87 3.86 -6.71 -7.02
N ILE A 88 4.55 -5.85 -6.30
CA ILE A 88 4.99 -6.07 -4.92
C ILE A 88 4.49 -4.93 -4.07
N GLY A 89 3.74 -5.24 -3.00
CA GLY A 89 3.49 -4.34 -1.89
C GLY A 89 4.49 -4.62 -0.77
N VAL A 90 4.95 -3.60 -0.05
CA VAL A 90 5.79 -3.83 1.13
C VAL A 90 5.56 -2.77 2.20
N VAL A 91 5.59 -3.23 3.46
CA VAL A 91 5.62 -2.36 4.65
C VAL A 91 7.03 -2.48 5.25
N PRO A 92 7.97 -1.57 4.93
CA PRO A 92 9.38 -1.72 5.26
C PRO A 92 9.68 -1.69 6.76
N ASN A 93 10.55 -2.60 7.23
CA ASN A 93 11.21 -2.49 8.53
C ASN A 93 12.40 -1.52 8.49
N ASP A 94 13.04 -1.43 7.31
CA ASP A 94 14.14 -0.54 7.03
C ASP A 94 14.09 -0.13 5.56
N ALA A 95 13.80 1.14 5.30
CA ALA A 95 13.62 1.64 3.94
C ALA A 95 14.93 1.57 3.13
N GLU A 96 16.07 1.88 3.74
CA GLU A 96 17.37 1.90 3.07
C GLU A 96 17.83 0.49 2.71
N ALA A 97 17.69 -0.45 3.63
CA ALA A 97 18.05 -1.84 3.40
C ALA A 97 17.26 -2.51 2.26
N LEU A 98 16.04 -2.05 2.00
CA LEU A 98 15.20 -2.60 0.93
C LEU A 98 15.46 -1.95 -0.45
N GLU A 99 16.11 -0.80 -0.53
CA GLU A 99 16.32 -0.10 -1.80
C GLU A 99 16.93 -0.96 -2.91
N PRO A 100 17.98 -1.78 -2.67
CA PRO A 100 18.58 -2.58 -3.73
C PRO A 100 17.63 -3.65 -4.30
N VAL A 101 16.86 -4.33 -3.46
CA VAL A 101 15.95 -5.38 -3.91
C VAL A 101 14.70 -4.78 -4.59
N LEU A 102 14.23 -3.62 -4.17
CA LEU A 102 13.15 -2.90 -4.83
C LEU A 102 13.58 -2.35 -6.21
N ALA A 103 14.80 -1.82 -6.31
CA ALA A 103 15.39 -1.45 -7.61
C ALA A 103 15.48 -2.66 -8.56
N LYS A 104 15.89 -3.84 -8.05
CA LYS A 104 15.90 -5.09 -8.81
C LYS A 104 14.51 -5.49 -9.29
N ALA A 105 13.48 -5.39 -8.45
CA ALA A 105 12.10 -5.67 -8.83
C ALA A 105 11.63 -4.74 -9.96
N ARG A 106 11.84 -3.44 -9.81
CA ARG A 106 11.46 -2.43 -10.82
C ARG A 106 12.21 -2.60 -12.14
N SER A 107 13.49 -2.97 -12.11
CA SER A 107 14.25 -3.26 -13.34
C SER A 107 13.70 -4.43 -14.16
N LYS A 108 12.91 -5.31 -13.52
CA LYS A 108 12.17 -6.41 -14.17
C LYS A 108 10.74 -6.03 -14.59
N GLY A 109 10.35 -4.77 -14.45
CA GLY A 109 9.01 -4.30 -14.77
C GLY A 109 7.96 -4.56 -13.70
N ILE A 110 8.35 -5.09 -12.54
CA ILE A 110 7.46 -5.33 -11.41
C ILE A 110 7.11 -3.99 -10.77
N LYS A 111 5.83 -3.73 -10.56
CA LYS A 111 5.37 -2.52 -9.86
C LYS A 111 5.61 -2.64 -8.36
N VAL A 112 6.07 -1.54 -7.75
CA VAL A 112 6.37 -1.50 -6.32
C VAL A 112 5.49 -0.47 -5.64
N ILE A 113 4.79 -0.92 -4.59
CA ILE A 113 3.96 -0.08 -3.73
C ILE A 113 4.48 -0.21 -2.31
N THR A 114 4.66 0.90 -1.61
CA THR A 114 5.02 0.88 -0.19
C THR A 114 3.88 1.43 0.67
N HIS A 115 3.84 0.99 1.91
CA HIS A 115 3.02 1.55 2.98
C HIS A 115 3.92 1.83 4.18
N GLU A 116 3.67 2.91 4.89
CA GLU A 116 4.49 3.37 6.02
C GLU A 116 5.96 3.65 5.67
N SER A 117 6.23 4.05 4.42
CA SER A 117 7.59 4.39 3.96
C SER A 117 7.60 5.54 2.94
N PRO A 118 7.20 6.76 3.35
CA PRO A 118 7.03 7.89 2.43
C PRO A 118 8.34 8.36 1.77
N ALA A 119 9.50 8.01 2.34
CA ALA A 119 10.82 8.37 1.81
C ALA A 119 11.45 7.31 0.88
N GLN A 120 10.74 6.22 0.60
CA GLN A 120 11.23 5.14 -0.27
C GLN A 120 11.47 5.66 -1.69
N LYS A 121 12.65 5.35 -2.27
CA LYS A 121 13.07 5.86 -3.59
C LYS A 121 12.66 4.92 -4.74
N ASN A 122 12.89 3.60 -4.56
CA ASN A 122 12.59 2.61 -5.58
C ASN A 122 11.15 2.11 -5.50
N VAL A 123 10.20 3.02 -5.68
CA VAL A 123 8.77 2.80 -5.56
C VAL A 123 8.02 3.45 -6.73
N ASP A 124 6.91 2.87 -7.14
CA ASP A 124 5.98 3.48 -8.10
C ASP A 124 4.92 4.30 -7.35
N TRP A 125 4.51 3.83 -6.16
CA TRP A 125 3.56 4.54 -5.31
C TRP A 125 3.77 4.19 -3.83
N ASN A 126 3.57 5.19 -2.96
CA ASN A 126 3.49 5.00 -1.51
C ASN A 126 2.09 5.36 -1.03
N PHE A 127 1.50 4.48 -0.22
CA PHE A 127 0.19 4.67 0.38
C PHE A 127 0.34 4.98 1.87
N GLU A 128 -0.27 6.09 2.30
CA GLU A 128 -0.38 6.45 3.71
C GLU A 128 -1.84 6.78 4.05
N MET A 129 -2.32 6.30 5.19
CA MET A 129 -3.70 6.57 5.63
C MET A 129 -3.86 7.98 6.20
N THR A 130 -2.79 8.55 6.74
CA THR A 130 -2.73 9.89 7.32
C THR A 130 -1.32 10.44 7.23
N SER A 131 -1.15 11.75 7.29
CA SER A 131 0.18 12.33 7.35
C SER A 131 0.86 12.07 8.70
N ALA A 132 2.19 11.93 8.68
CA ALA A 132 2.95 11.76 9.92
C ALA A 132 2.73 12.92 10.91
N LYS A 133 2.55 14.13 10.37
CA LYS A 133 2.27 15.32 11.17
C LYS A 133 0.93 15.20 11.90
N GLU A 134 -0.14 14.97 11.19
CA GLU A 134 -1.49 14.88 11.77
C GLU A 134 -1.60 13.75 12.79
N PHE A 135 -1.02 12.59 12.48
CA PHE A 135 -1.00 11.45 13.39
C PHE A 135 -0.22 11.75 14.67
N GLY A 136 0.99 12.31 14.56
CA GLY A 136 1.80 12.68 15.71
C GLY A 136 1.17 13.78 16.56
N GLU A 137 0.63 14.82 15.94
CA GLU A 137 -0.07 15.90 16.65
C GLU A 137 -1.31 15.40 17.41
N ALA A 138 -2.12 14.52 16.79
CA ALA A 138 -3.29 13.94 17.45
C ALA A 138 -2.92 13.11 18.69
N HIS A 139 -1.84 12.34 18.62
CA HIS A 139 -1.31 11.60 19.79
C HIS A 139 -0.78 12.53 20.88
N ALA A 140 -0.11 13.61 20.49
CA ALA A 140 0.38 14.61 21.43
C ALA A 140 -0.75 15.32 22.19
N GLU A 141 -1.81 15.72 21.48
CA GLU A 141 -3.00 16.33 22.10
C GLU A 141 -3.67 15.37 23.07
N LEU A 142 -3.89 14.11 22.66
CA LEU A 142 -4.49 13.11 23.53
C LEU A 142 -3.64 12.87 24.81
N LEU A 143 -2.32 12.79 24.65
CA LEU A 143 -1.39 12.65 25.79
C LEU A 143 -1.48 13.87 26.72
N ALA A 144 -1.49 15.07 26.19
CA ALA A 144 -1.60 16.30 26.95
C ALA A 144 -2.93 16.39 27.69
N GLU A 145 -4.05 16.03 27.05
CA GLU A 145 -5.37 15.96 27.67
C GLU A 145 -5.37 14.98 28.86
N MET A 146 -4.88 13.75 28.65
CA MET A 146 -4.85 12.69 29.67
C MET A 146 -3.93 13.01 30.85
N SER A 147 -2.83 13.74 30.63
CA SER A 147 -1.85 14.12 31.66
C SER A 147 -2.13 15.46 32.34
N GLY A 148 -3.16 16.20 31.88
CA GLY A 148 -3.41 17.57 32.33
C GLY A 148 -2.33 18.55 31.88
N GLY A 149 -1.68 18.29 30.77
CA GLY A 149 -0.66 19.14 30.13
C GLY A 149 0.69 19.17 30.85
N ARG A 150 0.96 18.25 31.76
CA ARG A 150 2.20 18.19 32.58
C ARG A 150 2.63 16.75 32.81
N GLY A 151 3.93 16.56 32.97
CA GLY A 151 4.50 15.25 33.35
C GLY A 151 5.67 14.85 32.46
N GLU A 152 6.15 13.64 32.73
CA GLU A 152 7.16 12.96 31.91
C GLU A 152 6.50 11.91 31.04
N TYR A 153 7.02 11.68 29.85
CA TYR A 153 6.52 10.67 28.94
C TYR A 153 7.68 9.91 28.27
N ALA A 154 7.41 8.70 27.87
CA ALA A 154 8.32 7.90 27.06
C ALA A 154 7.65 7.56 25.72
N VAL A 155 8.43 7.59 24.65
CA VAL A 155 7.96 7.27 23.30
C VAL A 155 8.50 5.90 22.91
N PHE A 156 7.59 5.00 22.51
CA PHE A 156 7.93 3.69 22.00
C PHE A 156 7.63 3.61 20.52
N VAL A 157 8.61 3.12 19.74
CA VAL A 157 8.50 2.87 18.30
C VAL A 157 8.83 1.41 18.02
N GLY A 158 8.35 0.86 16.90
CA GLY A 158 8.60 -0.53 16.55
C GLY A 158 10.08 -0.84 16.30
N SER A 159 10.80 0.13 15.70
CA SER A 159 12.26 0.12 15.53
C SER A 159 12.73 1.53 15.20
N LEU A 160 14.01 1.82 15.47
CA LEU A 160 14.64 3.08 15.09
C LEU A 160 14.88 3.20 13.57
N THR A 161 14.74 2.11 12.83
CA THR A 161 14.84 2.08 11.35
C THR A 161 13.50 2.19 10.63
N VAL A 162 12.35 2.16 11.36
CA VAL A 162 11.02 2.32 10.75
C VAL A 162 10.73 3.80 10.52
N PRO A 163 10.72 4.29 9.26
CA PRO A 163 10.69 5.73 8.98
C PRO A 163 9.44 6.42 9.50
N LEU A 164 8.28 5.83 9.30
CA LEU A 164 7.01 6.47 9.66
C LEU A 164 6.80 6.53 11.17
N HIS A 165 7.17 5.48 11.92
CA HIS A 165 7.08 5.50 13.39
C HIS A 165 7.93 6.62 14.00
N ASN A 166 9.13 6.84 13.46
CA ASN A 166 10.00 7.93 13.92
C ASN A 166 9.43 9.30 13.52
N ALA A 167 8.87 9.43 12.32
CA ALA A 167 8.24 10.68 11.89
C ALA A 167 7.00 11.04 12.74
N TRP A 168 6.22 10.04 13.18
CA TRP A 168 5.12 10.25 14.14
C TRP A 168 5.63 10.73 15.49
N ALA A 169 6.67 10.07 16.02
CA ALA A 169 7.30 10.44 17.28
C ALA A 169 7.87 11.85 17.24
N ASP A 170 8.61 12.19 16.18
CA ASP A 170 9.21 13.52 16.00
C ASP A 170 8.13 14.61 15.92
N SER A 171 7.04 14.34 15.20
CA SER A 171 5.91 15.26 15.09
C SER A 171 5.22 15.50 16.43
N ALA A 172 4.97 14.40 17.19
CA ALA A 172 4.37 14.49 18.52
C ALA A 172 5.27 15.28 19.50
N ILE A 173 6.58 15.00 19.52
CA ILE A 173 7.54 15.69 20.37
C ILE A 173 7.63 17.18 20.01
N ALA A 174 7.66 17.52 18.72
CA ALA A 174 7.69 18.90 18.27
C ALA A 174 6.43 19.66 18.70
N HIS A 175 5.26 19.02 18.58
CA HIS A 175 3.98 19.59 18.99
C HIS A 175 3.92 19.85 20.50
N LEU A 176 4.32 18.86 21.32
CA LEU A 176 4.36 19.01 22.78
C LEU A 176 5.31 20.13 23.22
N LYS A 177 6.51 20.18 22.67
CA LYS A 177 7.46 21.25 22.96
C LYS A 177 6.96 22.64 22.61
N LYS A 178 6.17 22.78 21.56
CA LYS A 178 5.62 24.05 21.12
C LYS A 178 4.46 24.53 21.98
N ASN A 179 3.60 23.62 22.43
CA ASN A 179 2.31 23.98 23.00
C ASN A 179 2.22 23.74 24.52
N TYR A 180 3.12 22.91 25.10
CA TYR A 180 3.05 22.45 26.51
C TYR A 180 4.39 22.55 27.27
N SER A 181 5.33 23.37 26.81
CA SER A 181 6.65 23.58 27.47
C SER A 181 6.59 24.67 28.54
#